data_fdbe1f963c916b5d1dc0e736c6bd05d9
#
_entry.id   fdbe1f963c916b5d1dc0e736c6bd05d9
#
_cell.length_a   1.000
_cell.length_b   1.000
_cell.length_c   1.000
_cell.angle_alpha   90.00
_cell.angle_beta   90.00
_cell.angle_gamma   90.00
#
_symmetry.space_group_name_H-M   'P 1'
#
loop_
_entity.id
_entity.type
_entity.pdbx_description
1 polymer ?
#
loop_
_entity_poly.entity_id
_entity_poly.type
_entity_poly.pdbx_seq_one_letter_code
_entity_poly.pdbx_strand_id
1 'polypeptide(L)'
;MPEFRGRAAANGRRFAVVVSRFNESVTERLLAGALACLEEHGARPADVDVFSVPGAWELPVAALHAAGAGYAAVIAIGCVIRGDTPHFDFVAGGAAHGLSRVSVETGVPISLGVLTTDDLGQALARAGGKSGNKGWEAAQTALEMADLVDRMQGDRASTE
;
A
#
# COMPACT_ATOMS: atom_id res chain seq x y z
N MET A 1 -12.87 -25.67 14.69
CA MET A 1 -11.80 -25.22 13.78
C MET A 1 -11.55 -23.74 14.04
N PRO A 2 -10.39 -23.35 14.57
CA PRO A 2 -10.11 -21.94 14.79
C PRO A 2 -9.91 -21.20 13.47
N GLU A 3 -10.44 -19.97 13.43
CA GLU A 3 -10.32 -19.07 12.29
C GLU A 3 -9.70 -17.77 12.77
N PHE A 4 -8.68 -17.27 12.07
CA PHE A 4 -7.97 -16.05 12.41
C PHE A 4 -8.19 -14.99 11.33
N ARG A 5 -8.58 -13.82 11.77
CA ARG A 5 -8.76 -12.65 10.90
C ARG A 5 -8.02 -11.47 11.50
N GLY A 6 -7.26 -10.76 10.66
CA GLY A 6 -6.56 -9.55 11.08
C GLY A 6 -7.53 -8.44 11.42
N ARG A 7 -7.17 -7.60 12.36
CA ARG A 7 -7.92 -6.42 12.75
C ARG A 7 -7.33 -5.19 12.07
N ALA A 8 -8.18 -4.31 11.58
CA ALA A 8 -7.77 -3.01 11.07
C ALA A 8 -7.46 -2.08 12.25
N ALA A 9 -6.34 -2.29 12.90
CA ALA A 9 -5.87 -1.51 14.04
C ALA A 9 -4.35 -1.39 13.99
N ALA A 10 -3.82 -0.18 14.19
CA ALA A 10 -2.37 0.06 14.14
C ALA A 10 -1.64 -0.63 15.30
N ASN A 11 -2.20 -0.55 16.49
CA ASN A 11 -1.69 -1.24 17.69
C ASN A 11 -0.19 -0.98 17.95
N GLY A 12 0.26 0.25 17.77
CA GLY A 12 1.64 0.66 17.99
C GLY A 12 2.63 0.26 16.89
N ARG A 13 2.18 -0.37 15.83
CA ARG A 13 3.01 -0.77 14.70
C ARG A 13 3.39 0.42 13.83
N ARG A 14 4.52 0.30 13.15
CA ARG A 14 4.99 1.31 12.20
C ARG A 14 4.64 0.91 10.77
N PHE A 15 4.24 1.91 10.00
CA PHE A 15 3.84 1.74 8.59
C PHE A 15 4.63 2.67 7.69
N ALA A 16 5.01 2.18 6.51
CA ALA A 16 5.60 2.99 5.46
C ALA A 16 4.58 3.16 4.32
N VAL A 17 4.49 4.37 3.80
CA VAL A 17 3.75 4.65 2.58
C VAL A 17 4.77 5.05 1.52
N VAL A 18 4.82 4.31 0.41
CA VAL A 18 5.62 4.68 -0.76
C VAL A 18 4.68 5.22 -1.82
N VAL A 19 4.91 6.45 -2.26
CA VAL A 19 3.98 7.17 -3.15
C VAL A 19 4.71 7.72 -4.37
N SER A 20 4.16 7.49 -5.56
CA SER A 20 4.72 8.01 -6.80
C SER A 20 4.21 9.42 -7.08
N ARG A 21 5.10 10.26 -7.65
CA ARG A 21 4.76 11.64 -8.00
C ARG A 21 4.09 11.77 -9.37
N PHE A 22 4.34 10.84 -10.27
CA PHE A 22 3.70 10.89 -11.60
C PHE A 22 2.18 10.77 -11.45
N ASN A 23 1.43 11.65 -12.09
CA ASN A 23 -0.02 11.85 -11.87
C ASN A 23 -0.32 12.35 -10.45
N GLU A 24 0.41 13.35 -10.01
CA GLU A 24 0.40 13.82 -8.62
C GLU A 24 -0.97 14.31 -8.15
N SER A 25 -1.78 14.90 -9.03
CA SER A 25 -3.16 15.30 -8.68
C SER A 25 -4.01 14.12 -8.20
N VAL A 26 -3.71 12.91 -8.65
CA VAL A 26 -4.39 11.68 -8.22
C VAL A 26 -3.69 11.09 -7.00
N THR A 27 -2.36 10.93 -7.07
CA THR A 27 -1.60 10.26 -6.00
C THR A 27 -1.64 11.03 -4.68
N GLU A 28 -1.72 12.36 -4.70
CA GLU A 28 -1.92 13.15 -3.48
C GLU A 28 -3.23 12.82 -2.77
N ARG A 29 -4.30 12.61 -3.53
CA ARG A 29 -5.60 12.23 -2.98
C ARG A 29 -5.61 10.82 -2.43
N LEU A 30 -4.93 9.90 -3.10
CA LEU A 30 -4.76 8.53 -2.61
C LEU A 30 -3.94 8.51 -1.32
N LEU A 31 -2.87 9.29 -1.27
CA LEU A 31 -2.05 9.43 -0.06
C LEU A 31 -2.86 9.98 1.10
N ALA A 32 -3.64 11.04 0.87
CA ALA A 32 -4.51 11.61 1.90
C ALA A 32 -5.49 10.57 2.43
N GLY A 33 -6.07 9.75 1.56
CA GLY A 33 -6.96 8.65 1.96
C GLY A 33 -6.24 7.61 2.80
N ALA A 34 -5.04 7.22 2.41
CA ALA A 34 -4.24 6.25 3.16
C ALA A 34 -3.89 6.77 4.56
N LEU A 35 -3.43 8.01 4.65
CA LEU A 35 -3.07 8.62 5.94
C LEU A 35 -4.30 8.78 6.85
N ALA A 36 -5.45 9.16 6.29
CA ALA A 36 -6.69 9.24 7.05
C ALA A 36 -7.10 7.88 7.61
N CYS A 37 -7.01 6.83 6.81
CA CYS A 37 -7.32 5.47 7.26
C CYS A 37 -6.40 5.03 8.41
N LEU A 38 -5.10 5.26 8.28
CA LEU A 38 -4.14 4.91 9.33
C LEU A 38 -4.45 5.65 10.62
N GLU A 39 -4.72 6.95 10.55
CA GLU A 39 -5.06 7.77 11.72
C GLU A 39 -6.35 7.31 12.37
N GLU A 40 -7.40 7.07 11.60
CA GLU A 40 -8.70 6.57 12.10
C GLU A 40 -8.56 5.23 12.84
N HIS A 41 -7.57 4.43 12.48
CA HIS A 41 -7.33 3.12 13.08
C HIS A 41 -6.19 3.13 14.11
N GLY A 42 -5.83 4.29 14.60
CA GLY A 42 -4.96 4.46 15.76
C GLY A 42 -3.47 4.60 15.48
N ALA A 43 -3.06 4.76 14.22
CA ALA A 43 -1.66 5.04 13.92
C ALA A 43 -1.30 6.46 14.35
N ARG A 44 -0.17 6.59 15.06
CA ARG A 44 0.35 7.90 15.46
C ARG A 44 1.19 8.47 14.31
N PRO A 45 1.24 9.81 14.14
CA PRO A 45 2.10 10.42 13.11
C PRO A 45 3.56 9.97 13.19
N ALA A 46 4.10 9.76 14.38
CA ALA A 46 5.47 9.30 14.58
C ALA A 46 5.72 7.86 14.09
N ASP A 47 4.68 7.08 13.88
CA ASP A 47 4.77 5.68 13.44
C ASP A 47 4.50 5.50 11.94
N VAL A 48 4.32 6.59 11.20
CA VAL A 48 4.05 6.55 9.77
C VAL A 48 5.08 7.39 9.02
N ASP A 49 5.82 6.77 8.12
CA ASP A 49 6.76 7.47 7.25
C ASP A 49 6.27 7.41 5.80
N VAL A 50 6.41 8.53 5.08
CA VAL A 50 6.02 8.66 3.68
C VAL A 50 7.27 8.86 2.83
N PHE A 51 7.45 7.98 1.85
CA PHE A 51 8.57 8.02 0.91
C PHE A 51 8.05 8.31 -0.49
N SER A 52 8.53 9.39 -1.10
CA SER A 52 8.10 9.83 -2.42
C SER A 52 9.08 9.34 -3.48
N VAL A 53 8.56 8.70 -4.53
CA VAL A 53 9.34 8.21 -5.68
C VAL A 53 8.87 8.86 -6.98
N PRO A 54 9.71 8.86 -8.04
CA PRO A 54 9.33 9.53 -9.29
C PRO A 54 8.08 8.98 -9.96
N GLY A 55 7.98 7.67 -10.12
CA GLY A 55 6.88 7.03 -10.83
C GLY A 55 6.54 5.66 -10.25
N ALA A 56 5.51 5.02 -10.79
CA ALA A 56 5.07 3.70 -10.33
C ALA A 56 6.16 2.63 -10.54
N TRP A 57 7.00 2.79 -11.57
CA TRP A 57 8.09 1.86 -11.85
C TRP A 57 9.08 1.74 -10.69
N GLU A 58 9.27 2.81 -9.91
CA GLU A 58 10.21 2.86 -8.80
C GLU A 58 9.61 2.39 -7.46
N LEU A 59 8.30 2.13 -7.42
CA LEU A 59 7.64 1.65 -6.20
C LEU A 59 8.21 0.34 -5.66
N PRO A 60 8.49 -0.68 -6.48
CA PRO A 60 9.02 -1.95 -5.97
C PRO A 60 10.35 -1.82 -5.24
N VAL A 61 11.30 -1.05 -5.76
CA VAL A 61 12.60 -0.89 -5.10
C VAL A 61 12.47 -0.12 -3.78
N ALA A 62 11.62 0.90 -3.74
CA ALA A 62 11.34 1.63 -2.50
C ALA A 62 10.65 0.72 -1.47
N ALA A 63 9.70 -0.08 -1.91
CA ALA A 63 9.02 -1.05 -1.04
C ALA A 63 9.98 -2.10 -0.49
N LEU A 64 10.94 -2.56 -1.28
CA LEU A 64 11.96 -3.50 -0.83
C LEU A 64 12.79 -2.92 0.33
N HIS A 65 13.24 -1.69 0.19
CA HIS A 65 14.00 -1.02 1.24
C HIS A 65 13.14 -0.78 2.50
N ALA A 66 11.90 -0.36 2.33
CA ALA A 66 10.98 -0.18 3.44
C ALA A 66 10.71 -1.51 4.16
N ALA A 67 10.50 -2.59 3.41
CA ALA A 67 10.28 -3.92 3.99
C ALA A 67 11.46 -4.37 4.86
N GLY A 68 12.67 -3.98 4.52
CA GLY A 68 13.88 -4.28 5.30
C GLY A 68 14.14 -3.33 6.46
N ALA A 69 13.33 -2.31 6.65
CA ALA A 69 13.57 -1.25 7.65
C ALA A 69 12.69 -1.36 8.91
N GLY A 70 12.02 -2.49 9.11
CA GLY A 70 11.27 -2.77 10.34
C GLY A 70 9.81 -2.28 10.36
N TYR A 71 9.26 -1.87 9.24
CA TYR A 71 7.83 -1.54 9.15
C TYR A 71 6.98 -2.81 9.15
N ALA A 72 5.84 -2.75 9.81
CA ALA A 72 4.91 -3.88 9.88
C ALA A 72 4.22 -4.16 8.54
N ALA A 73 4.02 -3.13 7.73
CA ALA A 73 3.50 -3.23 6.37
C ALA A 73 3.91 -1.99 5.57
N VAL A 74 3.84 -2.12 4.25
CA VAL A 74 4.12 -1.03 3.30
C VAL A 74 2.87 -0.82 2.44
N ILE A 75 2.49 0.43 2.26
CA ILE A 75 1.36 0.82 1.42
C ILE A 75 1.93 1.47 0.16
N ALA A 76 1.72 0.85 -0.99
CA ALA A 76 2.22 1.36 -2.27
C ALA A 76 1.13 2.15 -2.98
N ILE A 77 1.38 3.44 -3.20
CA ILE A 77 0.45 4.39 -3.82
C ILE A 77 1.00 4.85 -5.16
N GLY A 78 0.20 4.72 -6.20
CA GLY A 78 0.59 5.18 -7.53
C GLY A 78 -0.62 5.31 -8.44
N CYS A 79 -0.39 5.85 -9.63
CA CYS A 79 -1.42 5.97 -10.64
C CYS A 79 -0.80 5.86 -12.03
N VAL A 80 -1.21 4.85 -12.78
CA VAL A 80 -0.80 4.65 -14.17
C VAL A 80 -2.04 4.79 -15.04
N ILE A 81 -2.03 5.78 -15.93
CA ILE A 81 -3.13 6.06 -16.84
C ILE A 81 -2.71 5.64 -18.24
N ARG A 82 -3.58 4.91 -18.93
CA ARG A 82 -3.32 4.43 -20.29
C ARG A 82 -3.10 5.61 -21.24
N GLY A 83 -2.01 5.52 -22.00
CA GLY A 83 -1.70 6.47 -23.06
C GLY A 83 -1.83 5.82 -24.46
N ASP A 84 -1.24 6.45 -25.45
CA ASP A 84 -1.31 6.02 -26.86
C ASP A 84 -0.38 4.86 -27.19
N THR A 85 0.51 4.50 -26.28
CA THR A 85 1.53 3.47 -26.49
C THR A 85 1.41 2.34 -25.48
N PRO A 86 2.03 1.16 -25.72
CA PRO A 86 2.03 0.05 -24.77
C PRO A 86 2.83 0.31 -23.49
N HIS A 87 3.40 1.49 -23.30
CA HIS A 87 4.15 1.89 -22.10
C HIS A 87 3.36 1.62 -20.82
N PHE A 88 2.05 1.86 -20.84
CA PHE A 88 1.15 1.57 -19.72
C PHE A 88 1.28 0.13 -19.23
N ASP A 89 1.27 -0.84 -20.15
CA ASP A 89 1.29 -2.26 -19.80
C ASP A 89 2.61 -2.64 -19.13
N PHE A 90 3.72 -2.07 -19.57
CA PHE A 90 5.04 -2.32 -18.97
C PHE A 90 5.15 -1.71 -17.57
N VAL A 91 4.70 -0.47 -17.41
CA VAL A 91 4.80 0.22 -16.11
C VAL A 91 3.84 -0.39 -15.09
N ALA A 92 2.59 -0.59 -15.47
CA ALA A 92 1.56 -1.16 -14.59
C ALA A 92 1.91 -2.62 -14.22
N GLY A 93 2.27 -3.42 -15.20
CA GLY A 93 2.68 -4.81 -15.00
C GLY A 93 3.95 -4.93 -14.17
N GLY A 94 4.96 -4.12 -14.46
CA GLY A 94 6.22 -4.10 -13.73
C GLY A 94 6.03 -3.71 -12.26
N ALA A 95 5.23 -2.68 -12.00
CA ALA A 95 4.93 -2.26 -10.63
C ALA A 95 4.19 -3.36 -9.87
N ALA A 96 3.13 -3.92 -10.45
CA ALA A 96 2.34 -4.99 -9.81
C ALA A 96 3.18 -6.23 -9.52
N HIS A 97 3.92 -6.73 -10.50
CA HIS A 97 4.79 -7.88 -10.33
C HIS A 97 5.90 -7.63 -9.30
N GLY A 98 6.55 -6.47 -9.36
CA GLY A 98 7.61 -6.12 -8.45
C GLY A 98 7.13 -6.03 -7.01
N LEU A 99 6.01 -5.38 -6.77
CA LEU A 99 5.43 -5.24 -5.43
C LEU A 99 5.00 -6.60 -4.86
N SER A 100 4.35 -7.43 -5.67
CA SER A 100 3.97 -8.79 -5.27
C SER A 100 5.19 -9.62 -4.87
N ARG A 101 6.25 -9.56 -5.68
CA ARG A 101 7.49 -10.28 -5.43
C ARG A 101 8.15 -9.85 -4.12
N VAL A 102 8.26 -8.55 -3.88
CA VAL A 102 8.84 -8.01 -2.64
C VAL A 102 8.05 -8.50 -1.43
N SER A 103 6.72 -8.49 -1.50
CA SER A 103 5.84 -8.95 -0.42
C SER A 103 6.10 -10.42 -0.07
N VAL A 104 6.13 -11.28 -1.07
CA VAL A 104 6.31 -12.73 -0.87
C VAL A 104 7.74 -13.06 -0.41
N GLU A 105 8.75 -12.43 -1.01
CA GLU A 105 10.15 -12.71 -0.69
C GLU A 105 10.56 -12.18 0.68
N THR A 106 10.01 -11.05 1.12
CA THR A 106 10.35 -10.47 2.44
C THR A 106 9.44 -10.93 3.57
N GLY A 107 8.24 -11.43 3.24
CA GLY A 107 7.22 -11.75 4.22
C GLY A 107 6.55 -10.53 4.85
N VAL A 108 6.89 -9.30 4.39
CA VAL A 108 6.27 -8.07 4.84
C VAL A 108 5.08 -7.75 3.95
N PRO A 109 3.88 -7.55 4.50
CA PRO A 109 2.71 -7.18 3.70
C PRO A 109 2.96 -5.88 2.93
N ILE A 110 2.66 -5.90 1.63
CA ILE A 110 2.71 -4.72 0.77
C ILE A 110 1.36 -4.60 0.11
N SER A 111 0.60 -3.57 0.45
CA SER A 111 -0.73 -3.38 -0.12
C SER A 111 -0.67 -2.57 -1.41
N LEU A 112 -1.57 -2.90 -2.34
CA LEU A 112 -1.58 -2.33 -3.68
C LEU A 112 -2.61 -1.19 -3.77
N GLY A 113 -2.13 0.04 -3.62
CA GLY A 113 -2.91 1.25 -3.85
C GLY A 113 -2.54 1.94 -5.16
N VAL A 114 -2.14 1.14 -6.16
CA VAL A 114 -1.77 1.64 -7.49
C VAL A 114 -2.99 1.55 -8.41
N LEU A 115 -3.46 2.70 -8.90
CA LEU A 115 -4.51 2.74 -9.89
C LEU A 115 -3.94 2.47 -11.28
N THR A 116 -4.68 1.69 -12.06
CA THR A 116 -4.38 1.40 -13.47
C THR A 116 -5.65 1.65 -14.25
N THR A 117 -5.78 2.83 -14.83
CA THR A 117 -7.02 3.30 -15.45
C THR A 117 -6.83 3.69 -16.91
N ASP A 118 -7.92 3.72 -17.66
CA ASP A 118 -7.90 4.10 -19.08
C ASP A 118 -7.81 5.62 -19.25
N ASP A 119 -8.36 6.39 -18.30
CA ASP A 119 -8.37 7.84 -18.36
C ASP A 119 -8.28 8.47 -16.96
N LEU A 120 -8.10 9.79 -16.94
CA LEU A 120 -8.01 10.56 -15.70
C LEU A 120 -9.31 10.54 -14.90
N GLY A 121 -10.46 10.57 -15.59
CA GLY A 121 -11.77 10.53 -14.92
C GLY A 121 -11.97 9.27 -14.08
N GLN A 122 -11.56 8.12 -14.62
CA GLN A 122 -11.59 6.86 -13.87
C GLN A 122 -10.67 6.91 -12.65
N ALA A 123 -9.49 7.49 -12.80
CA ALA A 123 -8.54 7.63 -11.71
C ALA A 123 -9.10 8.52 -10.59
N LEU A 124 -9.61 9.70 -10.93
CA LEU A 124 -10.20 10.62 -9.96
C LEU A 124 -11.41 10.01 -9.26
N ALA A 125 -12.24 9.24 -9.96
CA ALA A 125 -13.37 8.55 -9.37
C ALA A 125 -12.95 7.58 -8.25
N ARG A 126 -11.74 7.03 -8.31
CA ARG A 126 -11.20 6.05 -7.37
C ARG A 126 -10.22 6.65 -6.35
N ALA A 127 -10.02 7.95 -6.41
CA ALA A 127 -9.14 8.71 -5.52
C ALA A 127 -9.94 9.66 -4.61
N GLY A 128 -11.06 9.17 -4.05
CA GLY A 128 -11.96 9.96 -3.22
C GLY A 128 -13.17 10.48 -3.98
N GLY A 129 -13.40 10.00 -5.21
CA GLY A 129 -14.59 10.31 -6.00
C GLY A 129 -15.73 9.32 -5.77
N LYS A 130 -16.59 9.15 -6.76
CA LYS A 130 -17.79 8.31 -6.65
C LYS A 130 -17.52 6.82 -6.44
N SER A 131 -16.32 6.34 -6.76
CA SER A 131 -15.94 4.93 -6.61
C SER A 131 -15.02 4.71 -5.39
N GLY A 132 -15.02 5.63 -4.43
CA GLY A 132 -14.26 5.53 -3.19
C GLY A 132 -12.81 6.00 -3.31
N ASN A 133 -11.96 5.56 -2.38
CA ASN A 133 -10.55 5.92 -2.35
C ASN A 133 -9.69 4.66 -2.20
N LYS A 134 -8.95 4.34 -3.26
CA LYS A 134 -8.10 3.15 -3.31
C LYS A 134 -6.94 3.22 -2.31
N GLY A 135 -6.45 4.41 -1.99
CA GLY A 135 -5.41 4.60 -0.97
C GLY A 135 -5.92 4.25 0.42
N TRP A 136 -7.14 4.67 0.75
CA TRP A 136 -7.78 4.32 2.01
C TRP A 136 -7.95 2.80 2.13
N GLU A 137 -8.44 2.15 1.07
CA GLU A 137 -8.62 0.69 1.03
C GLU A 137 -7.29 -0.06 1.18
N ALA A 138 -6.23 0.42 0.51
CA ALA A 138 -4.90 -0.18 0.62
C ALA A 138 -4.34 -0.06 2.03
N ALA A 139 -4.55 1.07 2.70
CA ALA A 139 -4.13 1.25 4.09
C ALA A 139 -4.89 0.31 5.03
N GLN A 140 -6.19 0.13 4.83
CA GLN A 140 -7.00 -0.81 5.60
C GLN A 140 -6.48 -2.24 5.45
N THR A 141 -6.17 -2.64 4.23
CA THR A 141 -5.57 -3.95 3.94
C THR A 141 -4.23 -4.13 4.65
N ALA A 142 -3.38 -3.09 4.63
CA ALA A 142 -2.09 -3.12 5.31
C ALA A 142 -2.23 -3.33 6.82
N LEU A 143 -3.19 -2.63 7.44
CA LEU A 143 -3.50 -2.79 8.87
C LEU A 143 -3.92 -4.21 9.19
N GLU A 144 -4.87 -4.75 8.42
CA GLU A 144 -5.37 -6.12 8.62
C GLU A 144 -4.25 -7.15 8.45
N MET A 145 -3.43 -7.01 7.41
CA MET A 145 -2.37 -7.98 7.14
C MET A 145 -1.24 -7.90 8.14
N ALA A 146 -0.88 -6.71 8.63
CA ALA A 146 0.12 -6.57 9.68
C ALA A 146 -0.33 -7.28 10.97
N ASP A 147 -1.58 -7.12 11.36
CA ASP A 147 -2.15 -7.79 12.52
C ASP A 147 -2.20 -9.31 12.33
N LEU A 148 -2.64 -9.76 11.16
CA LEU A 148 -2.73 -11.20 10.87
C LEU A 148 -1.35 -11.87 10.91
N VAL A 149 -0.33 -11.26 10.30
CA VAL A 149 1.03 -11.80 10.29
C VAL A 149 1.57 -11.91 11.72
N ASP A 150 1.36 -10.90 12.55
CA ASP A 150 1.77 -10.94 13.96
C ASP A 150 1.07 -12.08 14.71
N ARG A 151 -0.22 -12.29 14.47
CA ARG A 151 -0.98 -13.39 15.08
C ARG A 151 -0.46 -14.75 14.63
N MET A 152 -0.15 -14.92 13.35
CA MET A 152 0.40 -16.16 12.82
C MET A 152 1.75 -16.49 13.45
N GLN A 153 2.58 -15.48 13.68
CA GLN A 153 3.90 -15.63 14.31
C GLN A 153 3.77 -15.81 15.83
N GLY A 154 2.91 -15.01 16.48
CA GLY A 154 2.70 -15.05 17.93
C GLY A 154 2.08 -16.34 18.41
N ASP A 155 1.10 -16.89 17.70
CA ASP A 155 0.45 -18.15 18.06
C ASP A 155 1.42 -19.33 17.98
N ARG A 156 2.41 -19.29 17.12
CA ARG A 156 3.50 -20.27 17.10
C ARG A 156 4.37 -20.19 18.35
N ALA A 157 4.65 -18.99 18.83
CA ALA A 157 5.45 -18.76 20.02
C ALA A 157 4.72 -19.18 21.30
N SER A 158 3.39 -19.05 21.34
CA SER A 158 2.58 -19.41 22.51
C SER A 158 2.33 -20.92 22.65
N THR A 159 2.64 -21.73 21.63
CA THR A 159 2.52 -23.19 21.66
C THR A 159 3.83 -23.92 21.99
N GLU A 160 4.93 -23.19 22.12
CA GLU A 160 6.23 -23.68 22.57
C GLU A 160 6.44 -23.43 24.07
#